data_73e2cb969f50a9f14d7436a1296d34eb
#
_entry.id   73e2cb969f50a9f14d7436a1296d34eb
#
_cell.length_a   1.000
_cell.length_b   1.000
_cell.length_c   1.000
_cell.angle_alpha   90.00
_cell.angle_beta   90.00
_cell.angle_gamma   90.00
#
_symmetry.space_group_name_H-M   'P 1'
#
loop_
_entity.id
_entity.type
_entity.pdbx_description
1 polymer ?
#
loop_
_entity_poly.entity_id
_entity_poly.type
_entity_poly.pdbx_seq_one_letter_code
_entity_poly.pdbx_strand_id
1 'polypeptide(L)'
;LVGSEMCIRDRHKVYLTFDNVPSEHTSEILDVLQAYGVKATFFVNGNQDEEMLSVYQRIVDEGHTLGMNSYSNQYSVIYQSEDAFEQDYMTLKNFLKQTTGVDSLYYRFPGGSSNLISNVPMDYFIHYLNTQGIIYYDWNVSAGDGASTAYTSEEIVENVTDDVVKYKTSVVLLHDGTDKSATVEALGPLIEALEG
;
A
#
# COMPACT_ATOMS: atom_id res chain seq x y z
N LEU A 1 3.87 -11.14 -0.12
CA LEU A 1 3.02 -10.36 -1.01
C LEU A 1 2.25 -11.34 -1.88
N VAL A 2 0.94 -11.42 -1.69
CA VAL A 2 0.05 -12.06 -2.65
C VAL A 2 -0.43 -10.92 -3.55
N GLY A 3 0.32 -10.69 -4.62
CA GLY A 3 -0.15 -9.91 -5.75
C GLY A 3 -0.32 -10.87 -6.92
N SER A 4 -1.13 -10.55 -7.89
CA SER A 4 -1.05 -11.23 -9.17
C SER A 4 0.36 -11.07 -9.69
N GLU A 5 1.04 -12.20 -9.96
CA GLU A 5 2.26 -12.15 -10.75
C GLU A 5 1.83 -11.72 -12.16
N MET A 6 1.86 -10.42 -12.44
CA MET A 6 1.75 -9.95 -13.81
C MET A 6 3.09 -10.21 -14.49
N CYS A 7 3.09 -11.08 -15.48
CA CYS A 7 4.28 -11.38 -16.27
C CYS A 7 4.36 -10.40 -17.44
N ILE A 8 5.27 -9.45 -17.35
CA ILE A 8 5.75 -8.74 -18.54
C ILE A 8 6.74 -9.69 -19.24
N ARG A 9 6.34 -10.29 -20.37
CA ARG A 9 7.20 -11.15 -21.21
C ARG A 9 8.08 -12.13 -20.41
N ASP A 10 7.46 -13.13 -19.78
CA ASP A 10 8.08 -14.34 -19.19
C ASP A 10 9.18 -14.16 -18.12
N ARG A 11 9.54 -12.93 -17.70
CA ARG A 11 10.67 -12.73 -16.79
C ARG A 11 10.49 -11.66 -15.70
N HIS A 12 9.47 -10.84 -15.75
CA HIS A 12 9.27 -9.75 -14.79
C HIS A 12 8.03 -10.00 -13.92
N LYS A 13 8.18 -9.79 -12.60
CA LYS A 13 7.07 -9.86 -11.65
C LYS A 13 6.75 -8.44 -11.17
N VAL A 14 5.49 -8.07 -11.23
CA VAL A 14 5.02 -6.76 -10.76
C VAL A 14 3.98 -6.96 -9.66
N TYR A 15 4.22 -6.33 -8.51
CA TYR A 15 3.30 -6.27 -7.39
C TYR A 15 2.74 -4.86 -7.28
N LEU A 16 1.44 -4.70 -7.50
CA LEU A 16 0.75 -3.44 -7.25
C LEU A 16 0.48 -3.30 -5.75
N THR A 17 0.89 -2.19 -5.18
CA THR A 17 0.67 -1.88 -3.77
C THR A 17 0.10 -0.49 -3.61
N PHE A 18 -0.86 -0.35 -2.68
CA PHE A 18 -1.55 0.90 -2.40
C PHE A 18 -1.33 1.30 -0.96
N ASP A 19 -0.93 2.55 -0.75
CA ASP A 19 -0.81 3.17 0.56
C ASP A 19 -1.99 4.13 0.83
N ASN A 20 -2.18 4.52 2.08
CA ASN A 20 -3.22 5.46 2.55
C ASN A 20 -4.66 4.97 2.33
N VAL A 21 -4.87 3.68 2.39
CA VAL A 21 -6.17 3.01 2.29
C VAL A 21 -6.84 2.96 3.69
N PRO A 22 -8.16 3.16 3.85
CA PRO A 22 -9.15 3.37 2.80
C PRO A 22 -9.45 4.84 2.53
N SER A 23 -10.00 5.11 1.36
CA SER A 23 -10.65 6.37 1.00
C SER A 23 -11.98 6.10 0.27
N GLU A 24 -12.66 7.15 -0.16
CA GLU A 24 -13.84 7.06 -1.01
C GLU A 24 -13.56 6.38 -2.36
N HIS A 25 -12.31 6.39 -2.84
CA HIS A 25 -11.89 5.77 -4.09
C HIS A 25 -11.50 4.29 -3.97
N THR A 26 -11.36 3.76 -2.77
CA THR A 26 -10.90 2.36 -2.59
C THR A 26 -11.84 1.37 -3.26
N SER A 27 -13.15 1.59 -3.19
CA SER A 27 -14.12 0.71 -3.84
C SER A 27 -13.98 0.70 -5.36
N GLU A 28 -13.68 1.84 -5.97
CA GLU A 28 -13.41 1.94 -7.41
C GLU A 28 -12.12 1.21 -7.80
N ILE A 29 -11.07 1.34 -6.98
CA ILE A 29 -9.82 0.57 -7.17
C ILE A 29 -10.10 -0.93 -7.14
N LEU A 30 -10.86 -1.40 -6.16
CA LEU A 30 -11.23 -2.82 -6.03
C LEU A 30 -12.07 -3.30 -7.23
N ASP A 31 -13.00 -2.48 -7.72
CA ASP A 31 -13.81 -2.79 -8.91
C ASP A 31 -12.93 -2.98 -10.16
N VAL A 32 -11.95 -2.09 -10.37
CA VAL A 32 -11.01 -2.22 -11.48
C VAL A 32 -10.16 -3.49 -11.35
N LEU A 33 -9.58 -3.74 -10.18
CA LEU A 33 -8.79 -4.96 -9.93
C LEU A 33 -9.63 -6.23 -10.17
N GLN A 34 -10.89 -6.23 -9.75
CA GLN A 34 -11.81 -7.35 -9.99
C GLN A 34 -12.08 -7.55 -11.48
N ALA A 35 -12.34 -6.47 -12.22
CA ALA A 35 -12.62 -6.50 -13.66
C ALA A 35 -11.46 -7.12 -14.45
N TYR A 36 -10.22 -6.86 -14.05
CA TYR A 36 -9.02 -7.42 -14.68
C TYR A 36 -8.55 -8.74 -14.05
N GLY A 37 -9.19 -9.22 -12.98
CA GLY A 37 -8.77 -10.44 -12.29
C GLY A 37 -7.43 -10.32 -11.55
N VAL A 38 -6.98 -9.11 -11.26
CA VAL A 38 -5.69 -8.79 -10.64
C VAL A 38 -5.83 -8.68 -9.13
N LYS A 39 -4.83 -9.17 -8.39
CA LYS A 39 -4.74 -8.99 -6.92
C LYS A 39 -3.64 -8.00 -6.58
N ALA A 40 -3.86 -7.23 -5.52
CA ALA A 40 -2.94 -6.22 -5.03
C ALA A 40 -2.70 -6.36 -3.52
N THR A 41 -1.75 -5.58 -3.00
CA THR A 41 -1.51 -5.43 -1.57
C THR A 41 -1.93 -4.02 -1.14
N PHE A 42 -2.72 -3.95 -0.08
CA PHE A 42 -3.19 -2.69 0.50
C PHE A 42 -2.54 -2.47 1.86
N PHE A 43 -1.72 -1.44 1.98
CA PHE A 43 -1.15 -1.00 3.26
C PHE A 43 -2.07 0.08 3.84
N VAL A 44 -2.85 -0.34 4.84
CA VAL A 44 -4.00 0.42 5.32
C VAL A 44 -3.69 1.27 6.54
N ASN A 45 -4.49 2.32 6.72
CA ASN A 45 -4.56 3.15 7.92
C ASN A 45 -5.82 2.81 8.74
N GLY A 46 -5.91 3.33 9.96
CA GLY A 46 -7.11 3.21 10.77
C GLY A 46 -8.21 4.17 10.29
N ASN A 47 -9.42 3.65 10.12
CA ASN A 47 -10.61 4.46 9.87
C ASN A 47 -11.82 3.74 10.46
N GLN A 48 -12.56 4.41 11.34
CA GLN A 48 -13.73 3.84 12.03
C GLN A 48 -15.07 4.23 11.40
N ASP A 49 -15.05 4.95 10.30
CA ASP A 49 -16.28 5.27 9.58
C ASP A 49 -16.95 3.99 9.07
N GLU A 50 -18.25 3.87 9.27
CA GLU A 50 -19.00 2.64 8.99
C GLU A 50 -18.87 2.19 7.53
N GLU A 51 -18.85 3.14 6.60
CA GLU A 51 -18.63 2.87 5.18
C GLU A 51 -17.24 2.28 4.91
N MET A 52 -16.21 2.81 5.60
CA MET A 52 -14.84 2.35 5.46
C MET A 52 -14.61 0.97 6.10
N LEU A 53 -15.32 0.64 7.17
CA LEU A 53 -15.21 -0.70 7.79
C LEU A 53 -15.55 -1.81 6.80
N SER A 54 -16.55 -1.60 5.95
CA SER A 54 -16.91 -2.57 4.91
C SER A 54 -15.84 -2.75 3.84
N VAL A 55 -15.04 -1.69 3.57
CA VAL A 55 -13.95 -1.73 2.58
C VAL A 55 -12.80 -2.64 3.04
N TYR A 56 -12.43 -2.61 4.32
CA TYR A 56 -11.42 -3.54 4.85
C TYR A 56 -11.83 -5.00 4.65
N GLN A 57 -13.10 -5.31 4.93
CA GLN A 57 -13.63 -6.67 4.73
C GLN A 57 -13.62 -7.04 3.25
N ARG A 58 -13.98 -6.11 2.37
CA ARG A 58 -13.97 -6.32 0.93
C ARG A 58 -12.58 -6.64 0.39
N ILE A 59 -11.53 -5.95 0.88
CA ILE A 59 -10.13 -6.22 0.53
C ILE A 59 -9.79 -7.69 0.80
N VAL A 60 -10.19 -8.20 1.96
CA VAL A 60 -9.94 -9.59 2.37
C VAL A 60 -10.76 -10.58 1.54
N ASP A 61 -12.06 -10.34 1.41
CA ASP A 61 -12.99 -11.25 0.74
C ASP A 61 -12.68 -11.41 -0.75
N GLU A 62 -12.18 -10.36 -1.39
CA GLU A 62 -11.75 -10.39 -2.79
C GLU A 62 -10.33 -10.97 -2.96
N GLY A 63 -9.68 -11.42 -1.90
CA GLY A 63 -8.41 -12.15 -1.94
C GLY A 63 -7.16 -11.27 -2.13
N HIS A 64 -7.27 -9.98 -1.81
CA HIS A 64 -6.10 -9.09 -1.75
C HIS A 64 -5.32 -9.29 -0.46
N THR A 65 -4.07 -8.85 -0.42
CA THR A 65 -3.28 -8.83 0.81
C THR A 65 -3.62 -7.59 1.63
N LEU A 66 -4.01 -7.80 2.89
CA LEU A 66 -4.20 -6.74 3.87
C LEU A 66 -2.91 -6.51 4.64
N GLY A 67 -2.20 -5.43 4.34
CA GLY A 67 -1.02 -4.97 5.05
C GLY A 67 -1.31 -3.76 5.94
N MET A 68 -0.36 -3.42 6.80
CA MET A 68 -0.44 -2.31 7.74
C MET A 68 0.49 -1.17 7.29
N ASN A 69 -0.01 0.07 7.39
CA ASN A 69 0.82 1.27 7.23
C ASN A 69 0.97 1.98 8.59
N SER A 70 -0.04 2.71 9.03
CA SER A 70 -0.10 3.35 10.35
C SER A 70 -1.57 3.54 10.74
N TYR A 71 -1.90 3.47 12.02
CA TYR A 71 -3.27 3.78 12.45
C TYR A 71 -3.61 5.25 12.23
N SER A 72 -2.74 6.14 12.70
CA SER A 72 -2.98 7.59 12.65
C SER A 72 -2.52 8.26 11.36
N ASN A 73 -1.58 7.67 10.65
CA ASN A 73 -0.87 8.24 9.49
C ASN A 73 -0.25 9.64 9.76
N GLN A 74 0.09 9.91 11.02
CA GLN A 74 0.71 11.15 11.44
C GLN A 74 2.19 10.94 11.74
N TYR A 75 3.06 11.26 10.78
CA TYR A 75 4.51 11.03 10.87
C TYR A 75 5.13 11.65 12.12
N SER A 76 4.70 12.88 12.47
CA SER A 76 5.18 13.59 13.68
C SER A 76 4.79 12.89 14.99
N VAL A 77 3.77 12.04 14.97
CA VAL A 77 3.33 11.27 16.13
C VAL A 77 4.04 9.93 16.18
N ILE A 78 3.95 9.14 15.11
CA ILE A 78 4.46 7.76 15.09
C ILE A 78 5.98 7.67 15.22
N TYR A 79 6.71 8.67 14.72
CA TYR A 79 8.18 8.70 14.72
C TYR A 79 8.81 9.57 15.80
N GLN A 80 8.01 10.05 16.77
CA GLN A 80 8.55 10.87 17.87
C GLN A 80 9.26 10.03 18.94
N SER A 81 8.85 8.79 19.16
CA SER A 81 9.41 7.88 20.15
C SER A 81 9.11 6.41 19.79
N GLU A 82 9.84 5.52 20.44
CA GLU A 82 9.64 4.07 20.36
C GLU A 82 8.22 3.68 20.79
N ASP A 83 7.80 4.14 21.97
CA ASP A 83 6.47 3.85 22.53
C ASP A 83 5.33 4.33 21.61
N ALA A 84 5.49 5.50 20.98
CA ALA A 84 4.47 6.04 20.08
C ALA A 84 4.28 5.16 18.83
N PHE A 85 5.38 4.69 18.25
CA PHE A 85 5.35 3.76 17.13
C PHE A 85 4.70 2.43 17.51
N GLU A 86 5.15 1.83 18.61
CA GLU A 86 4.61 0.56 19.09
C GLU A 86 3.11 0.64 19.37
N GLN A 87 2.66 1.72 19.98
CA GLN A 87 1.24 1.95 20.26
C GLN A 87 0.42 2.09 18.98
N ASP A 88 0.90 2.87 18.00
CA ASP A 88 0.23 3.04 16.69
C ASP A 88 0.12 1.70 15.96
N TYR A 89 1.21 0.93 15.89
CA TYR A 89 1.25 -0.40 15.31
C TYR A 89 0.26 -1.37 15.98
N MET A 90 0.30 -1.46 17.30
CA MET A 90 -0.59 -2.38 18.05
C MET A 90 -2.06 -1.98 17.90
N THR A 91 -2.34 -0.68 17.86
CA THR A 91 -3.70 -0.18 17.64
C THR A 91 -4.22 -0.61 16.27
N LEU A 92 -3.43 -0.42 15.23
CA LEU A 92 -3.80 -0.82 13.86
C LEU A 92 -3.97 -2.35 13.75
N LYS A 93 -3.03 -3.11 14.28
CA LYS A 93 -3.08 -4.58 14.25
C LYS A 93 -4.35 -5.12 14.89
N ASN A 94 -4.66 -4.64 16.09
CA ASN A 94 -5.86 -5.05 16.82
C ASN A 94 -7.15 -4.61 16.11
N PHE A 95 -7.17 -3.39 15.59
CA PHE A 95 -8.28 -2.86 14.82
C PHE A 95 -8.59 -3.74 13.60
N LEU A 96 -7.60 -4.08 12.79
CA LEU A 96 -7.77 -4.92 11.61
C LEU A 96 -8.25 -6.33 11.97
N LYS A 97 -7.69 -6.91 13.03
CA LYS A 97 -8.13 -8.23 13.51
C LYS A 97 -9.58 -8.23 13.99
N GLN A 98 -10.01 -7.18 14.68
CA GLN A 98 -11.40 -7.03 15.11
C GLN A 98 -12.36 -6.78 13.94
N THR A 99 -11.94 -6.02 12.94
CA THR A 99 -12.76 -5.63 11.79
C THR A 99 -12.88 -6.76 10.78
N THR A 100 -11.79 -7.49 10.49
CA THR A 100 -11.73 -8.47 9.38
C THR A 100 -11.45 -9.90 9.83
N GLY A 101 -11.05 -10.12 11.07
CA GLY A 101 -10.56 -11.41 11.55
C GLY A 101 -9.13 -11.74 11.13
N VAL A 102 -8.51 -10.92 10.27
CA VAL A 102 -7.15 -11.14 9.75
C VAL A 102 -6.10 -10.62 10.72
N ASP A 103 -5.13 -11.45 11.02
CA ASP A 103 -3.91 -11.06 11.73
C ASP A 103 -2.84 -10.72 10.68
N SER A 104 -2.76 -9.45 10.28
CA SER A 104 -1.84 -9.01 9.23
C SER A 104 -0.38 -9.25 9.63
N LEU A 105 0.41 -9.74 8.67
CA LEU A 105 1.84 -10.03 8.85
C LEU A 105 2.75 -9.06 8.09
N TYR A 106 2.17 -8.08 7.41
CA TYR A 106 2.88 -7.18 6.51
C TYR A 106 2.75 -5.74 6.96
N TYR A 107 3.84 -5.00 6.86
CA TYR A 107 3.92 -3.59 7.23
C TYR A 107 4.65 -2.78 6.17
N ARG A 108 4.26 -1.54 5.98
CA ARG A 108 5.02 -0.53 5.23
C ARG A 108 5.16 0.70 6.09
N PHE A 109 6.41 1.11 6.32
CA PHE A 109 6.68 2.35 7.05
C PHE A 109 6.17 3.56 6.27
N PRO A 110 5.35 4.43 6.87
CA PRO A 110 5.03 5.73 6.27
C PRO A 110 6.31 6.49 5.90
N GLY A 111 6.44 6.85 4.62
CA GLY A 111 7.66 7.47 4.09
C GLY A 111 8.81 6.50 3.80
N GLY A 112 8.62 5.19 4.00
CA GLY A 112 9.62 4.15 3.77
C GLY A 112 10.55 3.87 4.96
N SER A 113 11.25 2.75 4.91
CA SER A 113 12.15 2.31 5.99
C SER A 113 13.42 3.16 6.15
N SER A 114 13.75 3.99 5.15
CA SER A 114 14.91 4.88 5.16
C SER A 114 14.53 6.36 5.25
N ASN A 115 13.31 6.69 5.71
CA ASN A 115 12.89 8.08 5.85
C ASN A 115 13.79 8.84 6.86
N LEU A 116 13.90 10.15 6.67
CA LEU A 116 14.69 11.06 7.51
C LEU A 116 13.80 11.89 8.46
N ILE A 117 12.54 11.55 8.59
CA ILE A 117 11.57 12.28 9.42
C ILE A 117 11.63 11.81 10.87
N SER A 118 12.01 10.55 11.08
CA SER A 118 12.04 9.93 12.40
C SER A 118 13.08 10.56 13.33
N ASN A 119 12.68 10.81 14.57
CA ASN A 119 13.58 11.20 15.66
C ASN A 119 14.30 10.00 16.29
N VAL A 120 13.81 8.79 16.02
CA VAL A 120 14.39 7.52 16.49
C VAL A 120 15.04 6.81 15.30
N PRO A 121 16.19 6.17 15.46
CA PRO A 121 16.78 5.38 14.39
C PRO A 121 15.79 4.35 13.85
N MET A 122 15.61 4.29 12.54
CA MET A 122 14.64 3.37 11.88
C MET A 122 14.95 1.90 12.19
N ASP A 123 16.21 1.55 12.45
CA ASP A 123 16.64 0.19 12.84
C ASP A 123 15.92 -0.31 14.09
N TYR A 124 15.56 0.57 15.02
CA TYR A 124 14.77 0.20 16.18
C TYR A 124 13.40 -0.35 15.76
N PHE A 125 12.68 0.38 14.93
CA PHE A 125 11.35 -0.01 14.48
C PHE A 125 11.39 -1.28 13.61
N ILE A 126 12.41 -1.41 12.77
CA ILE A 126 12.65 -2.63 11.98
C ILE A 126 12.86 -3.84 12.90
N HIS A 127 13.72 -3.66 13.92
CA HIS A 127 13.95 -4.72 14.90
C HIS A 127 12.68 -5.08 15.67
N TYR A 128 11.94 -4.07 16.13
CA TYR A 128 10.67 -4.28 16.83
C TYR A 128 9.69 -5.09 15.99
N LEU A 129 9.41 -4.70 14.74
CA LEU A 129 8.53 -5.45 13.85
C LEU A 129 8.99 -6.89 13.62
N ASN A 130 10.29 -7.10 13.47
CA ASN A 130 10.87 -8.44 13.34
C ASN A 130 10.61 -9.31 14.57
N THR A 131 10.69 -8.74 15.79
CA THR A 131 10.35 -9.48 17.03
C THR A 131 8.88 -9.85 17.11
N GLN A 132 8.01 -9.09 16.44
CA GLN A 132 6.58 -9.36 16.32
C GLN A 132 6.25 -10.35 15.17
N GLY A 133 7.25 -10.84 14.43
CA GLY A 133 7.07 -11.70 13.27
C GLY A 133 6.49 -10.98 12.05
N ILE A 134 6.63 -9.65 12.00
CA ILE A 134 6.12 -8.82 10.92
C ILE A 134 7.20 -8.61 9.86
N ILE A 135 6.80 -8.72 8.59
CA ILE A 135 7.66 -8.46 7.44
C ILE A 135 7.30 -7.08 6.88
N TYR A 136 8.29 -6.19 6.77
CA TYR A 136 8.06 -4.90 6.14
C TYR A 136 8.47 -4.89 4.66
N TYR A 137 7.82 -4.03 3.88
CA TYR A 137 8.10 -3.85 2.46
C TYR A 137 8.19 -2.36 2.11
N ASP A 138 9.30 -1.99 1.51
CA ASP A 138 9.42 -0.74 0.75
C ASP A 138 8.94 -0.95 -0.68
N TRP A 139 9.36 -0.11 -1.60
CA TRP A 139 9.08 -0.17 -3.03
C TRP A 139 10.33 0.15 -3.83
N ASN A 140 10.35 -0.25 -5.08
CA ASN A 140 11.42 0.10 -6.03
C ASN A 140 10.90 0.79 -7.30
N VAL A 141 9.57 0.90 -7.45
CA VAL A 141 8.91 1.65 -8.50
C VAL A 141 7.85 2.55 -7.87
N SER A 142 7.81 3.82 -8.25
CA SER A 142 6.81 4.78 -7.78
C SER A 142 5.95 5.29 -8.92
N ALA A 143 4.65 5.31 -8.73
CA ALA A 143 3.72 5.95 -9.66
C ALA A 143 3.84 7.49 -9.67
N GLY A 144 4.47 8.07 -8.64
CA GLY A 144 4.61 9.52 -8.48
C GLY A 144 3.38 10.21 -7.88
N ASP A 145 2.29 9.51 -7.72
CA ASP A 145 0.99 10.02 -7.26
C ASP A 145 0.94 10.46 -5.79
N GLY A 146 1.96 10.14 -5.00
CA GLY A 146 2.12 10.60 -3.61
C GLY A 146 2.66 12.02 -3.46
N ALA A 147 3.15 12.63 -4.55
CA ALA A 147 3.67 13.99 -4.53
C ALA A 147 2.56 15.05 -4.41
N SER A 148 2.94 16.26 -3.95
CA SER A 148 2.02 17.40 -3.90
C SER A 148 1.66 17.95 -5.28
N THR A 149 2.43 17.59 -6.32
CA THR A 149 2.13 17.90 -7.73
C THR A 149 1.11 16.90 -8.24
N ALA A 150 0.00 17.38 -8.79
CA ALA A 150 -0.98 16.51 -9.42
C ALA A 150 -0.39 15.90 -10.71
N TYR A 151 -0.32 14.57 -10.75
CA TYR A 151 -0.01 13.84 -11.98
C TYR A 151 -1.30 13.47 -12.71
N THR A 152 -1.22 13.41 -14.04
CA THR A 152 -2.31 12.88 -14.87
C THR A 152 -2.29 11.34 -14.81
N SER A 153 -3.39 10.72 -15.22
CA SER A 153 -3.46 9.25 -15.32
C SER A 153 -2.41 8.72 -16.31
N GLU A 154 -2.15 9.41 -17.41
CA GLU A 154 -1.14 9.05 -18.40
C GLU A 154 0.28 9.11 -17.81
N GLU A 155 0.61 10.15 -17.06
CA GLU A 155 1.91 10.28 -16.40
C GLU A 155 2.14 9.19 -15.36
N ILE A 156 1.09 8.78 -14.64
CA ILE A 156 1.16 7.65 -13.69
C ILE A 156 1.49 6.35 -14.42
N VAL A 157 0.82 6.08 -15.54
CA VAL A 157 1.11 4.89 -16.36
C VAL A 157 2.54 4.93 -16.90
N GLU A 158 2.99 6.06 -17.45
CA GLU A 158 4.36 6.25 -17.94
C GLU A 158 5.40 5.99 -16.84
N ASN A 159 5.25 6.63 -15.68
CA ASN A 159 6.18 6.49 -14.57
C ASN A 159 6.38 5.03 -14.17
N VAL A 160 5.31 4.26 -14.12
CA VAL A 160 5.38 2.85 -13.73
C VAL A 160 5.97 2.00 -14.86
N THR A 161 5.50 2.15 -16.10
CA THR A 161 5.96 1.33 -17.23
C THR A 161 7.41 1.54 -17.58
N ASP A 162 7.92 2.78 -17.45
CA ASP A 162 9.32 3.13 -17.69
C ASP A 162 10.26 2.54 -16.62
N ASP A 163 9.75 2.33 -15.42
CA ASP A 163 10.57 1.85 -14.31
C ASP A 163 10.52 0.33 -14.12
N VAL A 164 9.39 -0.32 -14.33
CA VAL A 164 9.27 -1.77 -14.11
C VAL A 164 10.21 -2.60 -14.99
N VAL A 165 10.54 -2.11 -16.17
CA VAL A 165 11.47 -2.78 -17.10
C VAL A 165 12.91 -2.84 -16.58
N LYS A 166 13.25 -2.03 -15.58
CA LYS A 166 14.58 -1.96 -14.95
C LYS A 166 14.81 -3.09 -13.94
N TYR A 167 13.74 -3.77 -13.50
CA TYR A 167 13.78 -4.74 -12.40
C TYR A 167 13.18 -6.08 -12.81
N LYS A 168 13.75 -7.18 -12.30
CA LYS A 168 13.13 -8.52 -12.43
C LYS A 168 11.87 -8.65 -11.55
N THR A 169 11.85 -7.95 -10.44
CA THR A 169 10.71 -7.89 -9.53
C THR A 169 10.48 -6.44 -9.16
N SER A 170 9.30 -5.95 -9.41
CA SER A 170 8.88 -4.59 -9.10
C SER A 170 7.80 -4.59 -8.02
N VAL A 171 8.02 -3.79 -7.00
CA VAL A 171 7.01 -3.43 -6.00
C VAL A 171 6.62 -1.98 -6.29
N VAL A 172 5.42 -1.80 -6.83
CA VAL A 172 4.93 -0.50 -7.29
C VAL A 172 4.18 0.19 -6.16
N LEU A 173 4.61 1.40 -5.83
CA LEU A 173 3.90 2.27 -4.89
C LEU A 173 2.88 3.12 -5.63
N LEU A 174 1.62 2.94 -5.27
CA LEU A 174 0.46 3.75 -5.63
C LEU A 174 -0.19 4.28 -4.34
N HIS A 175 -0.90 5.39 -4.42
CA HIS A 175 -1.61 5.96 -3.29
C HIS A 175 -3.12 5.97 -3.54
N ASP A 176 -3.85 5.66 -2.48
CA ASP A 176 -5.27 5.94 -2.36
C ASP A 176 -5.47 7.28 -1.62
N GLY A 177 -6.62 7.91 -1.74
CA GLY A 177 -6.94 9.17 -1.09
C GLY A 177 -8.00 9.96 -1.85
N THR A 178 -8.64 10.89 -1.18
CA THR A 178 -9.72 11.74 -1.72
C THR A 178 -9.28 12.54 -2.97
N ASP A 179 -8.01 12.87 -3.07
CA ASP A 179 -7.41 13.61 -4.18
C ASP A 179 -6.76 12.71 -5.25
N LYS A 180 -7.02 11.39 -5.21
CA LYS A 180 -6.34 10.38 -6.04
C LYS A 180 -7.22 9.79 -7.16
N SER A 181 -8.14 10.58 -7.73
CA SER A 181 -8.95 10.15 -8.86
C SER A 181 -8.11 9.75 -10.08
N ALA A 182 -6.98 10.46 -10.32
CA ALA A 182 -6.06 10.12 -11.41
C ALA A 182 -5.43 8.72 -11.24
N THR A 183 -5.17 8.28 -10.01
CA THR A 183 -4.68 6.92 -9.73
C THR A 183 -5.73 5.88 -10.12
N VAL A 184 -6.99 6.12 -9.79
CA VAL A 184 -8.10 5.23 -10.19
C VAL A 184 -8.22 5.16 -11.71
N GLU A 185 -8.21 6.31 -12.40
CA GLU A 185 -8.27 6.40 -13.85
C GLU A 185 -7.08 5.72 -14.55
N ALA A 186 -5.90 5.79 -13.94
CA ALA A 186 -4.69 5.17 -14.45
C ALA A 186 -4.68 3.65 -14.34
N LEU A 187 -5.41 3.07 -13.39
CA LEU A 187 -5.22 1.67 -12.98
C LEU A 187 -5.55 0.67 -14.09
N GLY A 188 -6.66 0.84 -14.80
CA GLY A 188 -7.01 -0.01 -15.94
C GLY A 188 -5.96 0.02 -17.05
N PRO A 189 -5.67 1.22 -17.61
CA PRO A 189 -4.60 1.38 -18.61
C PRO A 189 -3.23 0.86 -18.15
N LEU A 190 -2.90 1.02 -16.86
CA LEU A 190 -1.66 0.50 -16.30
C LEU A 190 -1.63 -1.03 -16.33
N ILE A 191 -2.70 -1.70 -15.90
CA ILE A 191 -2.79 -3.16 -15.94
C ILE A 191 -2.65 -3.66 -17.38
N GLU A 192 -3.35 -3.06 -18.32
CA GLU A 192 -3.25 -3.40 -19.74
C GLU A 192 -1.82 -3.27 -20.28
N ALA A 193 -1.14 -2.17 -19.94
CA ALA A 193 0.24 -1.94 -20.34
C ALA A 193 1.24 -2.93 -19.72
N LEU A 194 0.95 -3.43 -18.51
CA LEU A 194 1.78 -4.41 -17.80
C LEU A 194 1.54 -5.85 -18.29
N GLU A 195 0.41 -6.15 -18.90
CA GLU A 195 0.07 -7.46 -19.47
C GLU A 195 0.51 -7.64 -20.94
N GLY A 196 0.72 -6.53 -21.65
CA GLY A 196 1.13 -6.50 -23.08
C GLY A 196 2.62 -6.68 -23.27
#